data_d18a24df202cfafb8c50ccc262377d79
#
_entry.id   d18a24df202cfafb8c50ccc262377d79
#
_cell.length_a   1.000
_cell.length_b   1.000
_cell.length_c   1.000
_cell.angle_alpha   90.00
_cell.angle_beta   90.00
_cell.angle_gamma   90.00
#
_symmetry.space_group_name_H-M   'P 1'
#
loop_
_entity.id
_entity.type
_entity.pdbx_description
1 polymer ?
#
loop_
_entity_poly.entity_id
_entity_poly.type
_entity_poly.pdbx_seq_one_letter_code
_entity_poly.pdbx_strand_id
1 'polypeptide(L)'
;VDGPELWIGVRSNNREVAPGKLDNMVAGGLPVGLSLMDNVVKEAAEEASVPEDLARMAQPVGVITYMMNARNGLRRDMLFVYDLKLPDSFTPENTDGEISGFVRWPARQALRVVDETEEFKFNVNLVLIDFGIRHGLIEPDRPDYAKLAHGMRSWS
;
A
#
# COMPACT_ATOMS: atom_id res chain seq x y z
N VAL A 1 17.58 -15.03 6.12
CA VAL A 1 16.39 -15.10 5.23
C VAL A 1 15.78 -13.72 5.22
N ASP A 2 15.78 -13.06 4.04
CA ASP A 2 15.48 -11.62 3.93
C ASP A 2 13.98 -11.26 4.06
N GLY A 3 13.14 -12.22 4.44
CA GLY A 3 11.70 -12.04 4.56
C GLY A 3 10.98 -11.96 3.21
N PRO A 4 9.70 -11.54 3.18
CA PRO A 4 8.95 -11.39 1.94
C PRO A 4 9.48 -10.22 1.09
N GLU A 5 9.32 -10.34 -0.22
CA GLU A 5 9.54 -9.26 -1.17
C GLU A 5 8.21 -8.58 -1.51
N LEU A 6 8.26 -7.29 -1.78
CA LEU A 6 7.11 -6.46 -2.14
C LEU A 6 7.29 -5.86 -3.52
N TRP A 7 6.25 -5.88 -4.32
CA TRP A 7 6.13 -5.04 -5.50
C TRP A 7 5.71 -3.63 -5.09
N ILE A 8 6.45 -2.65 -5.54
CA ILE A 8 6.27 -1.22 -5.24
C ILE A 8 6.08 -0.49 -6.55
N GLY A 9 5.01 0.29 -6.65
CA GLY A 9 4.75 1.14 -7.78
C GLY A 9 5.56 2.44 -7.72
N VAL A 10 6.00 2.94 -8.85
CA VAL A 10 6.57 4.27 -9.00
C VAL A 10 5.53 5.16 -9.68
N ARG A 11 5.02 6.15 -8.97
CA ARG A 11 3.98 7.05 -9.49
C ARG A 11 4.49 7.86 -10.66
N SER A 12 3.65 8.03 -11.67
CA SER A 12 3.96 8.90 -12.80
C SER A 12 4.14 10.35 -12.38
N ASN A 13 5.05 11.07 -13.03
CA ASN A 13 5.35 12.47 -12.72
C ASN A 13 4.20 13.44 -13.06
N ASN A 14 3.24 13.03 -13.86
CA ASN A 14 2.05 13.80 -14.23
C ASN A 14 0.90 13.70 -13.22
N ARG A 15 1.09 12.96 -12.10
CA ARG A 15 0.06 12.86 -11.06
C ARG A 15 -0.04 14.15 -10.26
N GLU A 16 -1.27 14.56 -9.94
CA GLU A 16 -1.53 15.76 -9.11
C GLU A 16 -1.05 15.56 -7.65
N VAL A 17 -1.23 14.35 -7.12
CA VAL A 17 -0.84 13.99 -5.74
C VAL A 17 0.39 13.13 -5.77
N ALA A 18 1.43 13.52 -5.03
CA ALA A 18 2.68 12.79 -4.83
C ALA A 18 3.32 12.29 -6.15
N PRO A 19 3.59 13.18 -7.15
CA PRO A 19 4.23 12.79 -8.40
C PRO A 19 5.62 12.18 -8.15
N GLY A 20 5.93 11.10 -8.87
CA GLY A 20 7.23 10.43 -8.80
C GLY A 20 7.54 9.67 -7.50
N LYS A 21 6.64 9.72 -6.52
CA LYS A 21 6.83 8.99 -5.25
C LYS A 21 6.54 7.49 -5.41
N LEU A 22 7.04 6.72 -4.45
CA LEU A 22 6.73 5.30 -4.33
C LEU A 22 5.32 5.09 -3.78
N ASP A 23 4.64 4.07 -4.27
CA ASP A 23 3.26 3.72 -3.88
C ASP A 23 3.13 2.19 -3.69
N ASN A 24 1.99 1.75 -3.17
CA ASN A 24 1.61 0.35 -3.24
C ASN A 24 1.58 -0.12 -4.71
N MET A 25 1.70 -1.43 -4.93
CA MET A 25 1.54 -1.99 -6.27
C MET A 25 0.17 -1.65 -6.87
N VAL A 26 -0.87 -1.71 -6.04
CA VAL A 26 -2.25 -1.38 -6.39
C VAL A 26 -2.90 -0.59 -5.26
N ALA A 27 -3.56 0.50 -5.59
CA ALA A 27 -4.33 1.30 -4.65
C ALA A 27 -5.36 2.18 -5.37
N GLY A 28 -6.63 1.99 -5.08
CA GLY A 28 -7.71 2.78 -5.68
C GLY A 28 -8.81 3.17 -4.71
N GLY A 29 -9.57 4.20 -5.06
CA GLY A 29 -10.76 4.60 -4.33
C GLY A 29 -11.91 3.61 -4.54
N LEU A 30 -12.73 3.38 -3.50
CA LEU A 30 -13.91 2.54 -3.62
C LEU A 30 -15.08 3.35 -4.18
N PRO A 31 -15.52 3.09 -5.43
CA PRO A 31 -16.68 3.77 -5.98
C PRO A 31 -17.98 3.23 -5.39
N VAL A 32 -19.01 4.06 -5.39
CA VAL A 32 -20.35 3.65 -4.97
C VAL A 32 -20.86 2.51 -5.85
N GLY A 33 -21.38 1.46 -5.19
CA GLY A 33 -21.98 0.31 -5.88
C GLY A 33 -21.04 -0.85 -6.15
N LEU A 34 -19.74 -0.72 -5.90
CA LEU A 34 -18.81 -1.86 -5.93
C LEU A 34 -18.60 -2.46 -4.54
N SER A 35 -18.45 -3.78 -4.48
CA SER A 35 -17.91 -4.44 -3.29
C SER A 35 -16.41 -4.15 -3.15
N LEU A 36 -15.88 -4.32 -1.95
CA LEU A 36 -14.44 -4.17 -1.71
C LEU A 36 -13.62 -5.10 -2.62
N MET A 37 -14.01 -6.37 -2.74
CA MET A 37 -13.29 -7.34 -3.56
C MET A 37 -13.40 -7.03 -5.06
N ASP A 38 -14.55 -6.60 -5.55
CA ASP A 38 -14.67 -6.23 -6.97
C ASP A 38 -13.84 -4.99 -7.30
N ASN A 39 -13.71 -4.06 -6.35
CA ASN A 39 -12.79 -2.93 -6.50
C ASN A 39 -11.32 -3.39 -6.50
N VAL A 40 -10.93 -4.32 -5.62
CA VAL A 40 -9.58 -4.91 -5.64
C VAL A 40 -9.28 -5.53 -7.00
N VAL A 41 -10.21 -6.32 -7.55
CA VAL A 41 -10.07 -6.94 -8.88
C VAL A 41 -9.90 -5.89 -9.97
N LYS A 42 -10.79 -4.88 -9.96
CA LYS A 42 -10.75 -3.79 -10.95
C LYS A 42 -9.41 -3.04 -10.93
N GLU A 43 -9.03 -2.52 -9.77
CA GLU A 43 -7.79 -1.74 -9.63
C GLU A 43 -6.54 -2.59 -9.91
N ALA A 44 -6.53 -3.85 -9.48
CA ALA A 44 -5.42 -4.77 -9.75
C ALA A 44 -5.24 -5.05 -11.25
N ALA A 45 -6.34 -5.13 -12.00
CA ALA A 45 -6.28 -5.28 -13.45
C ALA A 45 -5.78 -3.99 -14.14
N GLU A 46 -6.29 -2.83 -13.75
CA GLU A 46 -5.98 -1.53 -14.38
C GLU A 46 -4.56 -1.06 -14.05
N GLU A 47 -4.15 -1.15 -12.79
CA GLU A 47 -2.85 -0.63 -12.34
C GLU A 47 -1.69 -1.60 -12.53
N ALA A 48 -1.92 -2.91 -12.47
CA ALA A 48 -0.84 -3.90 -12.44
C ALA A 48 -1.05 -5.14 -13.33
N SER A 49 -2.10 -5.16 -14.14
CA SER A 49 -2.43 -6.29 -15.04
C SER A 49 -2.54 -7.64 -14.32
N VAL A 50 -3.02 -7.62 -13.07
CA VAL A 50 -3.26 -8.85 -12.30
C VAL A 50 -4.51 -9.54 -12.84
N PRO A 51 -4.44 -10.83 -13.25
CA PRO A 51 -5.61 -11.60 -13.66
C PRO A 51 -6.65 -11.69 -12.54
N GLU A 52 -7.95 -11.71 -12.91
CA GLU A 52 -9.06 -11.71 -11.95
C GLU A 52 -8.99 -12.87 -10.95
N ASP A 53 -8.72 -14.08 -11.43
CA ASP A 53 -8.59 -15.28 -10.59
C ASP A 53 -7.51 -15.13 -9.53
N LEU A 54 -6.38 -14.52 -9.89
CA LEU A 54 -5.31 -14.22 -8.96
C LEU A 54 -5.68 -13.08 -8.00
N ALA A 55 -6.27 -11.99 -8.50
CA ALA A 55 -6.69 -10.86 -7.67
C ALA A 55 -7.73 -11.27 -6.60
N ARG A 56 -8.65 -12.19 -6.92
CA ARG A 56 -9.63 -12.73 -5.99
C ARG A 56 -9.03 -13.59 -4.85
N MET A 57 -7.75 -13.96 -4.95
CA MET A 57 -7.02 -14.61 -3.86
C MET A 57 -6.50 -13.63 -2.79
N ALA A 58 -6.66 -12.32 -2.99
CA ALA A 58 -6.27 -11.30 -2.03
C ALA A 58 -6.98 -11.50 -0.69
N GLN A 59 -6.21 -11.49 0.39
CA GLN A 59 -6.70 -11.71 1.75
C GLN A 59 -6.90 -10.38 2.46
N PRO A 60 -8.11 -10.09 2.99
CA PRO A 60 -8.32 -8.92 3.82
C PRO A 60 -7.53 -9.07 5.14
N VAL A 61 -6.66 -8.12 5.44
CA VAL A 61 -5.75 -8.21 6.58
C VAL A 61 -5.96 -7.12 7.62
N GLY A 62 -6.76 -6.12 7.32
CA GLY A 62 -7.11 -5.10 8.28
C GLY A 62 -7.62 -3.80 7.68
N VAL A 63 -7.86 -2.86 8.55
CA VAL A 63 -8.29 -1.50 8.23
C VAL A 63 -7.36 -0.51 8.90
N ILE A 64 -6.92 0.48 8.14
CA ILE A 64 -6.14 1.61 8.64
C ILE A 64 -7.00 2.87 8.52
N THR A 65 -7.03 3.68 9.55
CA THR A 65 -7.72 4.96 9.56
C THR A 65 -6.76 6.08 9.86
N TYR A 66 -6.91 7.19 9.17
CA TYR A 66 -6.16 8.41 9.50
C TYR A 66 -6.99 9.66 9.23
N MET A 67 -6.60 10.74 9.87
CA MET A 67 -7.19 12.05 9.71
C MET A 67 -6.07 13.08 9.58
N MET A 68 -6.18 13.96 8.60
CA MET A 68 -5.18 15.00 8.37
C MET A 68 -5.81 16.26 7.81
N ASN A 69 -5.17 17.40 8.05
CA ASN A 69 -5.50 18.64 7.36
C ASN A 69 -5.01 18.59 5.92
N ALA A 70 -5.89 18.83 4.98
CA ALA A 70 -5.59 18.96 3.56
C ALA A 70 -5.94 20.36 3.07
N ARG A 71 -5.49 20.70 1.84
CA ARG A 71 -5.71 22.01 1.24
C ARG A 71 -7.19 22.44 1.24
N ASN A 72 -8.11 21.49 1.09
CA ASN A 72 -9.56 21.71 0.97
C ASN A 72 -10.33 21.35 2.26
N GLY A 73 -9.66 21.28 3.42
CA GLY A 73 -10.27 20.97 4.70
C GLY A 73 -9.77 19.68 5.34
N LEU A 74 -10.56 19.11 6.24
CA LEU A 74 -10.23 17.90 6.95
C LEU A 74 -10.43 16.67 6.06
N ARG A 75 -9.39 15.87 5.91
CA ARG A 75 -9.43 14.58 5.22
C ARG A 75 -9.47 13.45 6.24
N ARG A 76 -10.44 12.55 6.11
CA ARG A 76 -10.58 11.33 6.90
C ARG A 76 -10.67 10.17 5.95
N ASP A 77 -9.68 9.31 5.96
CA ASP A 77 -9.64 8.13 5.08
C ASP A 77 -9.67 6.84 5.90
N MET A 78 -10.32 5.83 5.32
CA MET A 78 -10.31 4.45 5.78
C MET A 78 -9.74 3.59 4.67
N LEU A 79 -8.64 2.92 4.93
CA LEU A 79 -7.97 2.03 3.99
C LEU A 79 -8.31 0.58 4.35
N PHE A 80 -8.96 -0.13 3.45
CA PHE A 80 -9.13 -1.58 3.53
C PHE A 80 -7.89 -2.24 2.92
N VAL A 81 -7.12 -2.92 3.74
CA VAL A 81 -5.82 -3.47 3.36
C VAL A 81 -5.94 -4.94 3.01
N TYR A 82 -5.35 -5.31 1.87
CA TYR A 82 -5.30 -6.68 1.38
C TYR A 82 -3.86 -7.10 1.11
N ASP A 83 -3.52 -8.32 1.50
CA ASP A 83 -2.28 -8.97 1.07
C ASP A 83 -2.59 -9.94 -0.08
N LEU A 84 -1.82 -9.85 -1.15
CA LEU A 84 -1.88 -10.78 -2.27
C LEU A 84 -0.52 -11.42 -2.50
N LYS A 85 -0.46 -12.75 -2.37
CA LYS A 85 0.73 -13.50 -2.72
C LYS A 85 0.75 -13.75 -4.23
N LEU A 86 1.74 -13.19 -4.89
CA LEU A 86 1.94 -13.35 -6.33
C LEU A 86 2.93 -14.49 -6.61
N PRO A 87 2.76 -15.22 -7.74
CA PRO A 87 3.77 -16.15 -8.21
C PRO A 87 5.10 -15.45 -8.51
N ASP A 88 6.23 -16.13 -8.34
CA ASP A 88 7.54 -15.56 -8.65
C ASP A 88 7.72 -15.19 -10.13
N SER A 89 6.96 -15.84 -10.99
CA SER A 89 6.93 -15.56 -12.45
C SER A 89 6.08 -14.35 -12.81
N PHE A 90 5.30 -13.79 -11.87
CA PHE A 90 4.45 -12.64 -12.15
C PHE A 90 5.28 -11.36 -12.22
N THR A 91 5.01 -10.55 -13.23
CA THR A 91 5.55 -9.20 -13.36
C THR A 91 4.40 -8.23 -13.59
N PRO A 92 4.22 -7.19 -12.76
CA PRO A 92 3.16 -6.22 -12.94
C PRO A 92 3.42 -5.32 -14.14
N GLU A 93 2.34 -4.98 -14.86
CA GLU A 93 2.35 -4.03 -15.96
C GLU A 93 1.24 -3.00 -15.77
N ASN A 94 1.57 -1.71 -15.85
CA ASN A 94 0.58 -0.65 -15.75
C ASN A 94 -0.08 -0.38 -17.11
N THR A 95 -1.40 -0.20 -17.11
CA THR A 95 -2.19 0.07 -18.32
C THR A 95 -2.90 1.42 -18.32
N ASP A 96 -3.06 2.06 -17.17
CA ASP A 96 -3.80 3.32 -17.03
C ASP A 96 -2.91 4.57 -17.00
N GLY A 97 -1.58 4.41 -16.92
CA GLY A 97 -0.60 5.49 -16.90
C GLY A 97 -0.42 6.16 -15.52
N GLU A 98 -1.04 5.64 -14.45
CA GLU A 98 -0.88 6.15 -13.11
C GLU A 98 0.48 5.79 -12.48
N ILE A 99 1.00 4.62 -12.85
CA ILE A 99 2.28 4.07 -12.42
C ILE A 99 3.24 4.06 -13.61
N SER A 100 4.42 4.64 -13.47
CA SER A 100 5.45 4.68 -14.51
C SER A 100 6.32 3.41 -14.55
N GLY A 101 6.31 2.62 -13.48
CA GLY A 101 7.06 1.38 -13.39
C GLY A 101 6.91 0.72 -12.02
N PHE A 102 7.48 -0.47 -11.90
CA PHE A 102 7.47 -1.24 -10.65
C PHE A 102 8.89 -1.66 -10.28
N VAL A 103 9.14 -1.73 -8.98
CA VAL A 103 10.35 -2.31 -8.42
C VAL A 103 9.99 -3.40 -7.42
N ARG A 104 10.80 -4.44 -7.34
CA ARG A 104 10.63 -5.54 -6.37
C ARG A 104 11.71 -5.42 -5.31
N TRP A 105 11.30 -5.18 -4.07
CA TRP A 105 12.22 -4.98 -2.95
C TRP A 105 11.96 -5.95 -1.81
N PRO A 106 13.02 -6.37 -1.09
CA PRO A 106 12.83 -6.97 0.23
C PRO A 106 12.02 -6.04 1.13
N ALA A 107 11.04 -6.59 1.85
CA ALA A 107 10.17 -5.78 2.72
C ALA A 107 10.97 -4.97 3.76
N ARG A 108 12.08 -5.50 4.27
CA ARG A 108 12.99 -4.77 5.17
C ARG A 108 13.62 -3.54 4.51
N GLN A 109 13.89 -3.59 3.21
CA GLN A 109 14.38 -2.42 2.46
C GLN A 109 13.28 -1.35 2.38
N ALA A 110 12.06 -1.73 2.03
CA ALA A 110 10.93 -0.80 1.99
C ALA A 110 10.70 -0.13 3.36
N LEU A 111 10.76 -0.88 4.45
CA LEU A 111 10.63 -0.35 5.81
C LEU A 111 11.75 0.62 6.19
N ARG A 112 13.00 0.38 5.75
CA ARG A 112 14.09 1.35 5.95
C ARG A 112 13.82 2.67 5.21
N VAL A 113 13.34 2.60 3.97
CA VAL A 113 12.99 3.80 3.20
C VAL A 113 11.87 4.58 3.87
N VAL A 114 10.87 3.89 4.45
CA VAL A 114 9.81 4.53 5.26
C VAL A 114 10.37 5.24 6.49
N ASP A 115 11.35 4.64 7.17
CA ASP A 115 11.92 5.16 8.43
C ASP A 115 12.90 6.33 8.18
N GLU A 116 13.63 6.30 7.07
CA GLU A 116 14.77 7.20 6.80
C GLU A 116 14.45 8.32 5.79
N THR A 117 13.36 8.22 5.03
CA THR A 117 13.09 9.13 3.90
C THR A 117 11.61 9.51 3.78
N GLU A 118 11.31 10.39 2.84
CA GLU A 118 9.95 10.76 2.43
C GLU A 118 9.64 10.31 0.99
N GLU A 119 10.29 9.25 0.50
CA GLU A 119 10.13 8.79 -0.88
C GLU A 119 8.77 8.13 -1.14
N PHE A 120 8.16 7.50 -0.12
CA PHE A 120 6.82 6.96 -0.25
C PHE A 120 5.74 8.05 -0.13
N LYS A 121 4.66 7.87 -0.87
CA LYS A 121 3.43 8.63 -0.64
C LYS A 121 2.96 8.45 0.81
N PHE A 122 2.53 9.54 1.46
CA PHE A 122 2.34 9.61 2.92
C PHE A 122 1.50 8.47 3.53
N ASN A 123 0.42 8.03 2.87
CA ASN A 123 -0.46 6.99 3.40
C ASN A 123 0.07 5.57 3.15
N VAL A 124 0.99 5.40 2.21
CA VAL A 124 1.67 4.12 1.94
C VAL A 124 2.57 3.73 3.09
N ASN A 125 3.19 4.72 3.76
CA ASN A 125 3.97 4.48 4.97
C ASN A 125 3.17 3.70 6.02
N LEU A 126 1.89 4.04 6.21
CA LEU A 126 1.01 3.36 7.17
C LEU A 126 0.76 1.90 6.78
N VAL A 127 0.54 1.65 5.49
CA VAL A 127 0.32 0.28 4.98
C VAL A 127 1.58 -0.57 5.15
N LEU A 128 2.76 -0.02 4.87
CA LEU A 128 4.03 -0.73 5.03
C LEU A 128 4.38 -0.99 6.49
N ILE A 129 4.11 -0.04 7.40
CA ILE A 129 4.27 -0.22 8.84
C ILE A 129 3.34 -1.32 9.36
N ASP A 130 2.05 -1.30 8.95
CA ASP A 130 1.11 -2.35 9.30
C ASP A 130 1.58 -3.74 8.81
N PHE A 131 2.04 -3.81 7.56
CA PHE A 131 2.65 -5.01 7.01
C PHE A 131 3.84 -5.47 7.87
N GLY A 132 4.76 -4.55 8.20
CA GLY A 132 5.94 -4.85 9.01
C GLY A 132 5.60 -5.38 10.40
N ILE A 133 4.56 -4.85 11.05
CA ILE A 133 4.05 -5.34 12.35
C ILE A 133 3.46 -6.74 12.20
N ARG A 134 2.56 -6.94 11.24
CA ARG A 134 1.88 -8.24 11.03
C ARG A 134 2.84 -9.38 10.67
N HIS A 135 3.93 -9.06 9.98
CA HIS A 135 4.93 -10.04 9.56
C HIS A 135 6.15 -10.12 10.48
N GLY A 136 6.13 -9.46 11.65
CA GLY A 136 7.24 -9.51 12.61
C GLY A 136 8.55 -8.92 12.08
N LEU A 137 8.47 -7.95 11.18
CA LEU A 137 9.63 -7.26 10.61
C LEU A 137 10.01 -5.99 11.39
N ILE A 138 9.09 -5.50 12.21
CA ILE A 138 9.29 -4.39 13.15
C ILE A 138 9.39 -5.00 14.55
N GLU A 139 10.50 -4.73 15.23
CA GLU A 139 10.79 -5.32 16.55
C GLU A 139 9.84 -4.77 17.63
N PRO A 140 9.21 -5.65 18.44
CA PRO A 140 8.30 -5.23 19.52
C PRO A 140 8.97 -4.38 20.59
N ASP A 141 10.28 -4.52 20.80
CA ASP A 141 11.05 -3.75 21.77
C ASP A 141 11.37 -2.31 21.31
N ARG A 142 11.00 -1.97 20.09
CA ARG A 142 11.10 -0.59 19.59
C ARG A 142 10.24 0.35 20.46
N PRO A 143 10.77 1.48 20.93
CA PRO A 143 10.07 2.35 21.90
C PRO A 143 8.70 2.87 21.44
N ASP A 144 8.50 3.03 20.14
CA ASP A 144 7.28 3.53 19.52
C ASP A 144 6.35 2.42 18.97
N TYR A 145 6.70 1.14 19.15
CA TYR A 145 5.95 0.01 18.58
C TYR A 145 4.45 0.04 18.94
N ALA A 146 4.14 0.18 20.23
CA ALA A 146 2.75 0.22 20.69
C ALA A 146 1.99 1.44 20.13
N LYS A 147 2.65 2.59 19.99
CA LYS A 147 2.08 3.80 19.41
C LYS A 147 1.80 3.60 17.91
N LEU A 148 2.72 2.99 17.17
CA LEU A 148 2.52 2.66 15.75
C LEU A 148 1.35 1.70 15.57
N ALA A 149 1.34 0.58 16.31
CA ALA A 149 0.29 -0.43 16.21
C ALA A 149 -1.12 0.10 16.55
N HIS A 150 -1.22 0.97 17.56
CA HIS A 150 -2.49 1.57 17.99
C HIS A 150 -2.92 2.72 17.07
N GLY A 151 -1.99 3.61 16.70
CA GLY A 151 -2.29 4.85 15.99
C GLY A 151 -2.89 4.65 14.59
N MET A 152 -2.61 3.54 13.94
CA MET A 152 -3.15 3.21 12.62
C MET A 152 -4.64 2.83 12.63
N ARG A 153 -5.25 2.67 13.79
CA ARG A 153 -6.65 2.22 13.95
C ARG A 153 -7.51 3.19 14.75
N SER A 154 -7.00 4.38 14.99
CA SER A 154 -7.73 5.42 15.73
C SER A 154 -7.92 6.67 14.87
N TRP A 155 -9.08 7.32 15.03
CA TRP A 155 -9.37 8.62 14.41
C TRP A 155 -8.77 9.81 15.17
N SER A 156 -7.95 9.53 16.16
CA SER A 156 -7.27 10.55 16.99
C SER A 156 -6.02 11.13 16.31
#